data_4c8a1ed7fc03f0665dd38ee3f12c37f3
#
_entry.id   4c8a1ed7fc03f0665dd38ee3f12c37f3
#
_cell.length_a   1.000
_cell.length_b   1.000
_cell.length_c   1.000
_cell.angle_alpha   90.00
_cell.angle_beta   90.00
_cell.angle_gamma   90.00
#
_symmetry.space_group_name_H-M   'P 1'
#
loop_
_entity.id
_entity.type
_entity.pdbx_description
1 polymer ?
#
loop_
_entity_poly.entity_id
_entity_poly.type
_entity_poly.pdbx_seq_one_letter_code
_entity_poly.pdbx_strand_id
1 'polypeptide(L)'
;NSYVKIFYESKQLNPQKDLLPLCGGNLTKDGFEEMIAKESGVEKEDILSYDLFLYNRMRGTTLGINEEFVAAPKLDDLECAYSSIEGMLNAKLSEDYVTVCAVFDNEEVGSGTKQGAGSTFFPEVLKRISYLCGKNEEEYYMAVADSFMLSADNAHAVHPNYQDKTDPTNRPYINEGIVLKYN
;
A
#
# COMPACT_ATOMS: atom_id res chain seq x y z
N ASN A 1 21.07 -6.52 -28.19
CA ASN A 1 20.52 -7.88 -28.04
C ASN A 1 20.28 -8.32 -26.59
N SER A 2 20.72 -7.57 -25.58
CA SER A 2 20.39 -7.84 -24.18
C SER A 2 18.92 -7.56 -23.84
N TYR A 3 18.28 -6.63 -24.51
CA TYR A 3 16.86 -6.35 -24.37
C TYR A 3 15.96 -7.53 -24.76
N VAL A 4 16.29 -8.22 -25.86
CA VAL A 4 15.54 -9.40 -26.31
C VAL A 4 15.62 -10.54 -25.30
N LYS A 5 16.76 -10.73 -24.66
CA LYS A 5 16.94 -11.76 -23.61
C LYS A 5 16.08 -11.53 -22.38
N ILE A 6 15.91 -10.29 -21.95
CA ILE A 6 15.09 -9.95 -20.77
C ILE A 6 13.61 -10.24 -21.03
N PHE A 7 13.12 -10.07 -22.25
CA PHE A 7 11.73 -10.30 -22.60
C PHE A 7 11.37 -11.76 -22.85
N TYR A 8 12.31 -12.57 -23.33
CA TYR A 8 12.04 -13.95 -23.74
C TYR A 8 12.68 -14.99 -22.83
N GLU A 9 13.68 -14.61 -22.04
CA GLU A 9 14.30 -15.49 -21.05
C GLU A 9 14.11 -14.87 -19.67
N SER A 10 13.53 -15.60 -18.72
CA SER A 10 13.45 -15.16 -17.33
C SER A 10 14.85 -14.95 -16.78
N LYS A 11 15.13 -13.74 -16.28
CA LYS A 11 16.40 -13.41 -15.64
C LYS A 11 16.18 -13.23 -14.14
N GLN A 12 16.87 -14.01 -13.34
CA GLN A 12 16.97 -13.74 -11.91
C GLN A 12 17.81 -12.47 -11.71
N LEU A 13 17.21 -11.43 -11.16
CA LEU A 13 17.87 -10.16 -10.89
C LEU A 13 18.82 -10.31 -9.69
N ASN A 14 20.00 -9.72 -9.79
CA ASN A 14 20.93 -9.56 -8.68
C ASN A 14 20.70 -8.18 -8.04
N PRO A 15 20.20 -8.09 -6.79
CA PRO A 15 19.87 -6.81 -6.16
C PRO A 15 21.06 -5.83 -6.11
N GLN A 16 22.27 -6.34 -5.91
CA GLN A 16 23.48 -5.51 -5.81
C GLN A 16 24.00 -4.98 -7.15
N LYS A 17 23.50 -5.49 -8.27
CA LYS A 17 23.95 -5.08 -9.61
C LYS A 17 22.82 -4.53 -10.46
N ASP A 18 21.67 -5.19 -10.42
CA ASP A 18 20.58 -4.91 -11.35
C ASP A 18 19.57 -3.92 -10.76
N LEU A 19 19.52 -3.77 -9.42
CA LEU A 19 18.57 -2.92 -8.72
C LEU A 19 19.17 -1.65 -8.09
N LEU A 20 20.48 -1.42 -8.24
CA LEU A 20 21.10 -0.19 -7.76
C LEU A 20 20.75 0.97 -8.69
N PRO A 21 20.14 2.05 -8.16
CA PRO A 21 19.83 3.22 -8.96
C PRO A 21 21.09 4.02 -9.31
N LEU A 22 21.09 4.61 -10.51
CA LEU A 22 22.11 5.56 -10.92
C LEU A 22 21.71 6.96 -10.46
N CYS A 23 22.62 7.63 -9.76
CA CYS A 23 22.41 8.98 -9.29
C CYS A 23 23.65 9.86 -9.62
N GLY A 24 23.46 10.84 -10.51
CA GLY A 24 24.50 11.80 -10.89
C GLY A 24 25.72 11.21 -11.64
N GLY A 25 26.34 11.99 -12.49
CA GLY A 25 27.53 11.56 -13.23
C GLY A 25 28.83 11.70 -12.44
N ASN A 26 28.95 12.73 -11.61
CA ASN A 26 30.15 13.07 -10.81
C ASN A 26 29.81 13.26 -9.33
N LEU A 27 28.77 12.62 -8.84
CA LEU A 27 28.33 12.77 -7.46
C LEU A 27 29.23 11.94 -6.55
N THR A 28 29.88 12.59 -5.59
CA THR A 28 30.60 11.93 -4.52
C THR A 28 29.64 11.55 -3.37
N LYS A 29 30.09 10.78 -2.41
CA LYS A 29 29.32 10.49 -1.19
C LYS A 29 28.89 11.79 -0.49
N ASP A 30 29.84 12.72 -0.30
CA ASP A 30 29.57 14.00 0.33
C ASP A 30 28.57 14.83 -0.48
N GLY A 31 28.72 14.91 -1.79
CA GLY A 31 27.76 15.61 -2.65
C GLY A 31 26.37 14.99 -2.66
N PHE A 32 26.27 13.67 -2.42
CA PHE A 32 24.98 13.00 -2.26
C PHE A 32 24.28 13.41 -0.97
N GLU A 33 25.01 13.44 0.15
CA GLU A 33 24.50 13.90 1.44
C GLU A 33 24.13 15.39 1.41
N GLU A 34 24.92 16.23 0.75
CA GLU A 34 24.60 17.66 0.51
C GLU A 34 23.31 17.81 -0.30
N MET A 35 23.09 16.96 -1.31
CA MET A 35 21.86 16.99 -2.07
C MET A 35 20.65 16.63 -1.19
N ILE A 36 20.75 15.62 -0.33
CA ILE A 36 19.69 15.24 0.62
C ILE A 36 19.42 16.38 1.59
N ALA A 37 20.46 16.99 2.17
CA ALA A 37 20.35 18.12 3.08
C ALA A 37 19.59 19.29 2.43
N LYS A 38 19.97 19.64 1.21
CA LYS A 38 19.31 20.69 0.43
C LYS A 38 17.84 20.41 0.16
N GLU A 39 17.50 19.17 -0.28
CA GLU A 39 16.12 18.79 -0.56
C GLU A 39 15.26 18.72 0.71
N SER A 40 15.87 18.40 1.85
CA SER A 40 15.20 18.34 3.15
C SER A 40 15.16 19.69 3.88
N GLY A 41 15.91 20.70 3.43
CA GLY A 41 15.97 22.02 4.02
C GLY A 41 16.69 22.05 5.37
N VAL A 42 17.68 21.17 5.56
CA VAL A 42 18.49 21.07 6.79
C VAL A 42 19.98 21.18 6.47
N GLU A 43 20.81 21.40 7.48
CA GLU A 43 22.26 21.31 7.31
C GLU A 43 22.69 19.84 7.27
N LYS A 44 23.77 19.55 6.55
CA LYS A 44 24.26 18.19 6.40
C LYS A 44 24.58 17.52 7.74
N GLU A 45 25.12 18.27 8.67
CA GLU A 45 25.50 17.84 10.01
C GLU A 45 24.30 17.45 10.89
N ASP A 46 23.10 17.90 10.53
CA ASP A 46 21.85 17.56 11.22
C ASP A 46 21.23 16.23 10.74
N ILE A 47 21.75 15.65 9.66
CA ILE A 47 21.27 14.37 9.13
C ILE A 47 21.86 13.21 9.95
N LEU A 48 21.05 12.59 10.77
CA LEU A 48 21.45 11.43 11.57
C LEU A 48 21.33 10.11 10.79
N SER A 49 20.27 9.97 10.01
CA SER A 49 20.04 8.84 9.10
C SER A 49 18.99 9.23 8.05
N TYR A 50 18.83 8.40 7.03
CA TYR A 50 17.80 8.59 6.01
C TYR A 50 17.32 7.24 5.45
N ASP A 51 16.05 7.19 5.09
CA ASP A 51 15.44 6.14 4.27
C ASP A 51 15.04 6.74 2.93
N LEU A 52 15.54 6.16 1.85
CA LEU A 52 15.33 6.66 0.49
C LEU A 52 14.65 5.60 -0.36
N PHE A 53 13.61 6.01 -1.07
CA PHE A 53 12.80 5.15 -1.90
C PHE A 53 12.75 5.68 -3.33
N LEU A 54 12.80 4.76 -4.29
CA LEU A 54 12.49 5.06 -5.68
C LEU A 54 10.98 5.09 -5.87
N TYR A 55 10.49 6.05 -6.63
CA TYR A 55 9.10 6.09 -7.00
C TYR A 55 8.92 6.38 -8.50
N ASN A 56 7.85 5.88 -9.06
CA ASN A 56 7.50 6.13 -10.45
C ASN A 56 6.93 7.54 -10.60
N ARG A 57 7.55 8.37 -11.47
CA ARG A 57 7.12 9.74 -11.76
C ARG A 57 6.13 9.84 -12.93
N MET A 58 5.74 8.73 -13.52
CA MET A 58 4.74 8.75 -14.58
C MET A 58 3.40 9.20 -14.00
N ARG A 59 2.72 10.06 -14.72
CA ARG A 59 1.37 10.48 -14.35
C ARG A 59 0.38 9.39 -14.71
N GLY A 60 -0.75 9.34 -13.97
CA GLY A 60 -1.89 8.53 -14.36
C GLY A 60 -2.42 8.96 -15.72
N THR A 61 -2.94 8.01 -16.45
CA THR A 61 -3.55 8.20 -17.76
C THR A 61 -4.73 7.26 -17.97
N THR A 62 -5.63 7.65 -18.83
CA THR A 62 -6.63 6.75 -19.39
C THR A 62 -6.06 6.01 -20.60
N LEU A 63 -6.51 4.80 -20.84
CA LEU A 63 -6.12 3.97 -21.98
C LEU A 63 -7.28 3.07 -22.42
N GLY A 64 -7.12 2.45 -23.58
CA GLY A 64 -8.17 1.71 -24.27
C GLY A 64 -8.73 2.50 -25.45
N ILE A 65 -9.48 1.84 -26.32
CA ILE A 65 -10.06 2.48 -27.52
C ILE A 65 -11.13 3.52 -27.13
N ASN A 66 -11.82 3.27 -26.03
CA ASN A 66 -12.88 4.14 -25.49
C ASN A 66 -12.48 4.78 -24.16
N GLU A 67 -11.18 4.83 -23.84
CA GLU A 67 -10.66 5.34 -22.56
C GLU A 67 -11.23 4.60 -21.33
N GLU A 68 -11.53 3.33 -21.47
CA GLU A 68 -12.24 2.52 -20.49
C GLU A 68 -11.38 2.05 -19.31
N PHE A 69 -10.05 2.27 -19.38
CA PHE A 69 -9.12 1.87 -18.33
C PHE A 69 -8.34 3.06 -17.80
N VAL A 70 -7.92 2.94 -16.55
CA VAL A 70 -6.99 3.87 -15.90
C VAL A 70 -5.69 3.13 -15.60
N ALA A 71 -4.56 3.74 -15.94
CA ALA A 71 -3.24 3.28 -15.52
C ALA A 71 -2.55 4.37 -14.71
N ALA A 72 -2.19 4.07 -13.51
CA ALA A 72 -1.43 4.97 -12.64
C ALA A 72 -0.55 4.16 -11.67
N PRO A 73 0.58 4.72 -11.24
CA PRO A 73 1.33 4.11 -10.14
C PRO A 73 0.53 4.19 -8.84
N LYS A 74 0.68 3.19 -7.98
CA LYS A 74 0.11 3.15 -6.62
C LYS A 74 -1.42 3.10 -6.57
N LEU A 75 -2.12 2.67 -7.62
CA LEU A 75 -3.55 2.36 -7.54
C LEU A 75 -3.77 1.30 -6.47
N ASP A 76 -2.94 0.29 -6.47
CA ASP A 76 -2.79 -0.64 -5.39
C ASP A 76 -1.79 -0.06 -4.36
N ASP A 77 -2.20 0.34 -3.15
CA ASP A 77 -3.59 0.22 -2.66
C ASP A 77 -4.16 1.60 -2.24
N LEU A 78 -3.71 2.68 -2.87
CA LEU A 78 -4.23 4.02 -2.56
C LEU A 78 -5.70 4.20 -2.95
N GLU A 79 -6.19 3.42 -3.91
CA GLU A 79 -7.60 3.45 -4.29
C GLU A 79 -8.51 2.95 -3.17
N CYS A 80 -8.17 1.81 -2.57
CA CYS A 80 -8.93 1.26 -1.45
C CYS A 80 -8.74 2.08 -0.17
N ALA A 81 -7.54 2.60 0.07
CA ALA A 81 -7.29 3.51 1.18
C ALA A 81 -8.15 4.77 1.08
N TYR A 82 -8.17 5.41 -0.08
CA TYR A 82 -9.00 6.59 -0.34
C TYR A 82 -10.50 6.27 -0.19
N SER A 83 -10.96 5.18 -0.79
CA SER A 83 -12.37 4.76 -0.74
C SER A 83 -12.82 4.46 0.69
N SER A 84 -11.95 3.87 1.50
CA SER A 84 -12.22 3.57 2.92
C SER A 84 -12.37 4.86 3.74
N ILE A 85 -11.50 5.85 3.52
CA ILE A 85 -11.56 7.16 4.19
C ILE A 85 -12.83 7.90 3.76
N GLU A 86 -13.13 7.96 2.47
CA GLU A 86 -14.36 8.59 1.95
C GLU A 86 -15.62 7.90 2.48
N GLY A 87 -15.61 6.57 2.54
CA GLY A 87 -16.69 5.79 3.10
C GLY A 87 -16.93 6.12 4.58
N MET A 88 -15.87 6.25 5.37
CA MET A 88 -15.97 6.65 6.78
C MET A 88 -16.49 8.09 6.93
N LEU A 89 -15.98 9.04 6.15
CA LEU A 89 -16.39 10.46 6.23
C LEU A 89 -17.85 10.67 5.86
N ASN A 90 -18.41 9.82 5.00
CA ASN A 90 -19.80 9.88 4.56
C ASN A 90 -20.73 8.91 5.30
N ALA A 91 -20.19 8.11 6.24
CA ALA A 91 -21.00 7.17 7.01
C ALA A 91 -21.96 7.90 7.96
N LYS A 92 -23.13 7.29 8.14
CA LYS A 92 -24.03 7.72 9.24
C LYS A 92 -23.46 7.17 10.55
N LEU A 93 -23.18 8.08 11.48
CA LEU A 93 -22.76 7.69 12.82
C LEU A 93 -23.90 6.97 13.54
N SER A 94 -23.60 5.98 14.34
CA SER A 94 -24.51 5.28 15.23
C SER A 94 -24.11 5.55 16.68
N GLU A 95 -25.08 5.49 17.58
CA GLU A 95 -24.84 5.51 19.04
C GLU A 95 -24.43 4.14 19.57
N ASP A 96 -24.68 3.07 18.81
CA ASP A 96 -24.49 1.69 19.24
C ASP A 96 -23.08 1.16 18.95
N TYR A 97 -22.34 1.77 18.03
CA TYR A 97 -21.00 1.32 17.65
C TYR A 97 -20.08 2.47 17.20
N VAL A 98 -18.79 2.23 17.30
CA VAL A 98 -17.74 3.15 16.86
C VAL A 98 -17.24 2.73 15.49
N THR A 99 -17.38 3.64 14.52
CA THR A 99 -16.79 3.43 13.18
C THR A 99 -15.31 3.78 13.23
N VAL A 100 -14.47 2.85 12.77
CA VAL A 100 -13.02 3.03 12.70
C VAL A 100 -12.56 2.79 11.28
N CYS A 101 -11.73 3.70 10.75
CA CYS A 101 -10.99 3.48 9.52
C CYS A 101 -9.50 3.50 9.87
N ALA A 102 -8.77 2.47 9.45
CA ALA A 102 -7.34 2.38 9.66
C ALA A 102 -6.66 2.16 8.31
N VAL A 103 -5.62 2.94 8.03
CA VAL A 103 -4.74 2.77 6.87
C VAL A 103 -3.36 2.42 7.40
N PHE A 104 -2.81 1.32 6.93
CA PHE A 104 -1.52 0.80 7.36
C PHE A 104 -0.46 1.04 6.29
N ASP A 105 0.79 1.05 6.72
CA ASP A 105 1.94 1.10 5.85
C ASP A 105 2.59 -0.29 5.73
N ASN A 106 3.58 -0.41 4.84
CA ASN A 106 4.43 -1.59 4.69
C ASN A 106 3.71 -2.90 4.28
N GLU A 107 2.61 -2.84 3.56
CA GLU A 107 1.92 -4.04 3.10
C GLU A 107 2.87 -4.91 2.27
N GLU A 108 3.52 -4.35 1.26
CA GLU A 108 4.44 -5.04 0.34
C GLU A 108 5.74 -5.53 1.02
N VAL A 109 6.20 -4.83 2.05
CA VAL A 109 7.36 -5.25 2.86
C VAL A 109 6.97 -6.36 3.82
N GLY A 110 5.75 -6.30 4.34
CA GLY A 110 5.14 -7.29 5.21
C GLY A 110 4.32 -6.67 6.33
N SER A 111 3.10 -7.17 6.48
CA SER A 111 2.15 -6.72 7.51
C SER A 111 2.65 -6.96 8.95
N GLY A 112 3.60 -7.87 9.17
CA GLY A 112 4.25 -8.12 10.45
C GLY A 112 5.30 -7.08 10.86
N THR A 113 5.56 -6.09 10.03
CA THR A 113 6.43 -4.95 10.40
C THR A 113 5.75 -4.06 11.45
N LYS A 114 6.54 -3.19 12.08
CA LYS A 114 6.04 -2.27 13.10
C LYS A 114 4.90 -1.35 12.62
N GLN A 115 4.87 -1.03 11.35
CA GLN A 115 3.89 -0.14 10.70
C GLN A 115 2.76 -0.89 10.00
N GLY A 116 2.89 -2.20 9.86
CA GLY A 116 1.96 -3.03 9.11
C GLY A 116 0.69 -3.39 9.87
N ALA A 117 -0.28 -3.95 9.14
CA ALA A 117 -1.58 -4.35 9.69
C ALA A 117 -1.49 -5.43 10.76
N GLY A 118 -0.45 -6.27 10.73
CA GLY A 118 -0.19 -7.32 11.74
C GLY A 118 0.60 -6.85 12.96
N SER A 119 0.89 -5.56 13.08
CA SER A 119 1.60 -5.00 14.24
C SER A 119 0.69 -4.86 15.46
N THR A 120 1.29 -4.57 16.61
CA THR A 120 0.53 -4.25 17.84
C THR A 120 -0.09 -2.86 17.82
N PHE A 121 0.24 -2.03 16.85
CA PHE A 121 -0.21 -0.63 16.77
C PHE A 121 -1.73 -0.50 16.85
N PHE A 122 -2.45 -1.20 15.98
CA PHE A 122 -3.89 -1.05 15.88
C PHE A 122 -4.64 -1.54 17.14
N PRO A 123 -4.42 -2.78 17.63
CA PRO A 123 -5.08 -3.24 18.84
C PRO A 123 -4.70 -2.41 20.08
N GLU A 124 -3.47 -1.93 20.19
CA GLU A 124 -3.06 -1.05 21.28
C GLU A 124 -3.77 0.31 21.25
N VAL A 125 -3.94 0.90 20.09
CA VAL A 125 -4.70 2.16 19.93
C VAL A 125 -6.16 1.95 20.32
N LEU A 126 -6.80 0.89 19.82
CA LEU A 126 -8.19 0.59 20.16
C LEU A 126 -8.38 0.33 21.66
N LYS A 127 -7.46 -0.41 22.28
CA LYS A 127 -7.49 -0.68 23.72
C LYS A 127 -7.36 0.61 24.54
N ARG A 128 -6.48 1.51 24.12
CA ARG A 128 -6.32 2.83 24.77
C ARG A 128 -7.54 3.72 24.61
N ILE A 129 -8.17 3.73 23.43
CA ILE A 129 -9.42 4.47 23.20
C ILE A 129 -10.52 3.91 24.12
N SER A 130 -10.71 2.61 24.15
CA SER A 130 -11.68 1.94 25.03
C SER A 130 -11.47 2.32 26.49
N TYR A 131 -10.24 2.28 26.98
CA TYR A 131 -9.87 2.68 28.32
C TYR A 131 -10.20 4.15 28.62
N LEU A 132 -9.89 5.07 27.70
CA LEU A 132 -10.22 6.50 27.82
C LEU A 132 -11.73 6.77 27.81
N CYS A 133 -12.51 5.87 27.20
CA CYS A 133 -13.97 5.88 27.27
C CYS A 133 -14.53 5.27 28.58
N GLY A 134 -13.67 4.97 29.54
CA GLY A 134 -14.06 4.42 30.86
C GLY A 134 -14.39 2.93 30.84
N LYS A 135 -14.01 2.21 29.79
CA LYS A 135 -14.24 0.76 29.66
C LYS A 135 -13.12 -0.04 30.30
N ASN A 136 -13.48 -1.17 30.90
CA ASN A 136 -12.51 -2.13 31.41
C ASN A 136 -12.04 -3.11 30.32
N GLU A 137 -11.13 -4.00 30.67
CA GLU A 137 -10.53 -4.94 29.73
C GLU A 137 -11.54 -5.95 29.16
N GLU A 138 -12.46 -6.44 29.98
CA GLU A 138 -13.50 -7.38 29.55
C GLU A 138 -14.45 -6.71 28.55
N GLU A 139 -14.88 -5.49 28.83
CA GLU A 139 -15.72 -4.70 27.91
C GLU A 139 -15.01 -4.43 26.57
N TYR A 140 -13.69 -4.26 26.58
CA TYR A 140 -12.91 -4.15 25.36
C TYR A 140 -12.96 -5.44 24.54
N TYR A 141 -12.72 -6.59 25.15
CA TYR A 141 -12.77 -7.88 24.45
C TYR A 141 -14.18 -8.22 23.95
N MET A 142 -15.20 -7.88 24.70
CA MET A 142 -16.60 -8.02 24.26
C MET A 142 -16.86 -7.16 23.02
N ALA A 143 -16.43 -5.90 23.02
CA ALA A 143 -16.59 -4.99 21.89
C ALA A 143 -15.85 -5.50 20.65
N VAL A 144 -14.63 -6.02 20.81
CA VAL A 144 -13.85 -6.61 19.69
C VAL A 144 -14.56 -7.85 19.14
N ALA A 145 -15.08 -8.72 20.02
CA ALA A 145 -15.80 -9.93 19.59
C ALA A 145 -17.09 -9.62 18.84
N ASP A 146 -17.77 -8.52 19.18
CA ASP A 146 -19.00 -8.05 18.52
C ASP A 146 -18.73 -7.12 17.32
N SER A 147 -17.47 -6.87 17.01
CA SER A 147 -17.07 -6.00 15.92
C SER A 147 -17.08 -6.74 14.57
N PHE A 148 -17.35 -5.99 13.52
CA PHE A 148 -17.17 -6.42 12.14
C PHE A 148 -16.01 -5.65 11.50
N MET A 149 -15.15 -6.35 10.77
CA MET A 149 -14.03 -5.74 10.05
C MET A 149 -14.17 -6.01 8.56
N LEU A 150 -14.04 -4.95 7.78
CA LEU A 150 -13.88 -5.00 6.33
C LEU A 150 -12.42 -4.68 6.00
N SER A 151 -11.74 -5.60 5.35
CA SER A 151 -10.41 -5.37 4.78
C SER A 151 -10.57 -4.98 3.32
N ALA A 152 -9.99 -3.86 2.93
CA ALA A 152 -10.05 -3.34 1.57
C ALA A 152 -8.67 -3.42 0.93
N ASP A 153 -8.61 -4.05 -0.24
CA ASP A 153 -7.40 -4.28 -1.02
C ASP A 153 -7.79 -4.60 -2.47
N ASN A 154 -6.99 -4.16 -3.43
CA ASN A 154 -7.27 -4.39 -4.84
C ASN A 154 -7.24 -5.89 -5.21
N ALA A 155 -7.97 -6.25 -6.23
CA ALA A 155 -8.04 -7.61 -6.73
C ALA A 155 -7.53 -7.69 -8.18
N HIS A 156 -6.83 -8.78 -8.49
CA HIS A 156 -6.48 -9.07 -9.87
C HIS A 156 -7.70 -9.48 -10.68
N ALA A 157 -7.90 -8.83 -11.83
CA ALA A 157 -8.86 -9.30 -12.82
C ALA A 157 -8.24 -10.37 -13.74
N VAL A 158 -9.10 -11.16 -14.40
CA VAL A 158 -8.66 -12.10 -15.42
C VAL A 158 -7.94 -11.37 -16.55
N HIS A 159 -6.69 -11.71 -16.79
CA HIS A 159 -5.97 -11.23 -17.95
C HIS A 159 -6.20 -12.17 -19.14
N PRO A 160 -6.59 -11.68 -20.32
CA PRO A 160 -6.95 -12.54 -21.47
C PRO A 160 -5.82 -13.48 -21.91
N ASN A 161 -4.56 -13.09 -21.74
CA ASN A 161 -3.40 -13.91 -22.10
C ASN A 161 -2.96 -14.87 -20.99
N TYR A 162 -3.49 -14.77 -19.76
CA TYR A 162 -3.06 -15.52 -18.59
C TYR A 162 -4.26 -16.05 -17.79
N GLN A 163 -5.25 -16.56 -18.49
CA GLN A 163 -6.49 -17.08 -17.86
C GLN A 163 -6.24 -18.26 -16.93
N ASP A 164 -5.16 -19.00 -17.17
CA ASP A 164 -4.70 -20.13 -16.35
C ASP A 164 -4.22 -19.71 -14.95
N LYS A 165 -3.93 -18.43 -14.73
CA LYS A 165 -3.52 -17.88 -13.43
C LYS A 165 -4.68 -17.46 -12.53
N THR A 166 -5.91 -17.63 -13.00
CA THR A 166 -7.13 -17.24 -12.29
C THR A 166 -7.92 -18.49 -11.92
N ASP A 167 -8.67 -18.41 -10.82
CA ASP A 167 -9.61 -19.48 -10.45
C ASP A 167 -10.52 -19.83 -11.63
N PRO A 168 -10.72 -21.12 -11.92
CA PRO A 168 -11.52 -21.53 -13.08
C PRO A 168 -13.02 -21.23 -12.96
N THR A 169 -13.51 -21.02 -11.74
CA THR A 169 -14.96 -20.83 -11.46
C THR A 169 -15.29 -19.42 -10.98
N ASN A 170 -14.44 -18.81 -10.17
CA ASN A 170 -14.65 -17.47 -9.61
C ASN A 170 -13.72 -16.49 -10.33
N ARG A 171 -14.21 -15.88 -11.38
CA ARG A 171 -13.43 -15.04 -12.29
C ARG A 171 -13.85 -13.58 -12.20
N PRO A 172 -13.07 -12.72 -11.53
CA PRO A 172 -13.30 -11.29 -11.58
C PRO A 172 -12.83 -10.73 -12.93
N TYR A 173 -13.67 -9.89 -13.52
CA TYR A 173 -13.33 -9.18 -14.75
C TYR A 173 -13.21 -7.69 -14.48
N ILE A 174 -12.32 -7.03 -15.23
CA ILE A 174 -12.13 -5.59 -15.11
C ILE A 174 -13.43 -4.85 -15.49
N ASN A 175 -13.75 -3.77 -14.77
CA ASN A 175 -14.97 -2.97 -14.93
C ASN A 175 -16.31 -3.69 -14.63
N GLU A 176 -16.28 -4.87 -14.05
CA GLU A 176 -17.50 -5.63 -13.71
C GLU A 176 -17.98 -5.43 -12.26
N GLY A 177 -17.30 -4.56 -11.52
CA GLY A 177 -17.67 -4.19 -10.14
C GLY A 177 -16.63 -4.62 -9.10
N ILE A 178 -17.00 -4.48 -7.83
CA ILE A 178 -16.13 -4.84 -6.72
C ILE A 178 -16.02 -6.34 -6.55
N VAL A 179 -14.85 -6.80 -6.10
CA VAL A 179 -14.58 -8.22 -5.82
C VAL A 179 -14.68 -8.46 -4.32
N LEU A 180 -15.49 -9.43 -3.92
CA LEU A 180 -15.50 -9.94 -2.55
C LEU A 180 -14.53 -11.11 -2.44
N LYS A 181 -13.50 -10.96 -1.61
CA LYS A 181 -12.53 -12.00 -1.30
C LYS A 181 -12.91 -12.67 0.03
N TYR A 182 -12.95 -13.98 0.06
CA TYR A 182 -13.12 -14.78 1.28
C TYR A 182 -11.80 -15.50 1.57
N ASN A 183 -11.31 -15.38 2.78
CA ASN A 183 -10.13 -16.09 3.28
C ASN A 183 -10.54 -17.26 4.16
#